data_e65ca531fa9ab787f6c3c2d8df1b4a72
#
_entry.id   e65ca531fa9ab787f6c3c2d8df1b4a72
#
_cell.length_a   1.000
_cell.length_b   1.000
_cell.length_c   1.000
_cell.angle_alpha   90.00
_cell.angle_beta   90.00
_cell.angle_gamma   90.00
#
_symmetry.space_group_name_H-M   'P 1'
#
loop_
_entity.id
_entity.type
_entity.pdbx_description
1 polymer ?
#
loop_
_entity_poly.entity_id
_entity_poly.type
_entity_poly.pdbx_seq_one_letter_code
_entity_poly.pdbx_strand_id
1 'polypeptide(L)'
;EKLFVEQFLQAHAQAPEQVVLDLDATDDPLHGHQEGRFFHGYYDGYCYLPLYIFCGEHLLCSKLRTSDIDGAAGACEEVERIVRQIRARWPAVHIILRADSGFCREQLMSWCEQNGVDYVFGLAKNTRLVRSIGAELQEAAGESARTAQPARRFKELSYQTRKSWARARRVVAKAEQTGDKANPRFIV
;
A
#
# COMPACT_ATOMS: atom_id res chain seq x y z
N GLU A 1 -21.85 -1.04 2.24
CA GLU A 1 -20.61 -0.58 1.55
C GLU A 1 -20.88 0.19 0.24
N LYS A 2 -21.92 -0.16 -0.55
CA LYS A 2 -22.30 0.66 -1.72
C LYS A 2 -22.65 2.11 -1.32
N LEU A 3 -23.31 2.28 -0.20
CA LEU A 3 -23.72 3.59 0.32
C LEU A 3 -22.50 4.52 0.56
N PHE A 4 -21.39 4.00 1.06
CA PHE A 4 -20.19 4.83 1.31
C PHE A 4 -19.65 5.45 0.01
N VAL A 5 -19.57 4.64 -1.06
CA VAL A 5 -19.14 5.16 -2.36
C VAL A 5 -20.15 6.14 -2.95
N GLU A 6 -21.45 5.88 -2.78
CA GLU A 6 -22.52 6.81 -3.21
C GLU A 6 -22.42 8.16 -2.49
N GLN A 7 -22.22 8.16 -1.17
CA GLN A 7 -22.00 9.39 -0.39
C GLN A 7 -20.75 10.14 -0.84
N PHE A 8 -19.64 9.43 -1.08
CA PHE A 8 -18.44 10.01 -1.63
C PHE A 8 -18.70 10.70 -2.98
N LEU A 9 -19.40 10.02 -3.90
CA LEU A 9 -19.72 10.56 -5.22
C LEU A 9 -20.67 11.78 -5.13
N GLN A 10 -21.61 11.78 -4.19
CA GLN A 10 -22.53 12.90 -3.97
C GLN A 10 -21.87 14.11 -3.31
N ALA A 11 -20.84 13.90 -2.50
CA ALA A 11 -20.08 14.98 -1.87
C ALA A 11 -19.28 15.83 -2.88
N HIS A 12 -19.10 15.36 -4.10
CA HIS A 12 -18.36 16.06 -5.15
C HIS A 12 -19.31 16.64 -6.20
N ALA A 13 -19.36 17.95 -6.29
CA ALA A 13 -20.18 18.65 -7.30
C ALA A 13 -19.72 18.36 -8.74
N GLN A 14 -18.42 18.11 -8.94
CA GLN A 14 -17.79 17.78 -10.22
C GLN A 14 -16.83 16.59 -10.05
N ALA A 15 -16.61 15.86 -11.15
CA ALA A 15 -15.61 14.80 -11.18
C ALA A 15 -14.21 15.38 -10.92
N PRO A 16 -13.45 14.88 -9.96
CA PRO A 16 -12.04 15.24 -9.82
C PRO A 16 -11.22 14.68 -10.99
N GLU A 17 -10.09 15.28 -11.30
CA GLU A 17 -9.16 14.71 -12.29
C GLU A 17 -8.58 13.38 -11.81
N GLN A 18 -8.32 13.27 -10.52
CA GLN A 18 -7.70 12.11 -9.91
C GLN A 18 -8.31 11.80 -8.55
N VAL A 19 -8.39 10.52 -8.22
CA VAL A 19 -8.69 10.02 -6.87
C VAL A 19 -7.59 9.06 -6.42
N VAL A 20 -7.24 9.14 -5.13
CA VAL A 20 -6.31 8.22 -4.51
C VAL A 20 -7.10 7.37 -3.51
N LEU A 21 -7.05 6.06 -3.69
CA LEU A 21 -7.68 5.09 -2.79
C LEU A 21 -6.61 4.52 -1.86
N ASP A 22 -6.71 4.85 -0.58
CA ASP A 22 -5.81 4.37 0.47
C ASP A 22 -6.35 3.08 1.08
N LEU A 23 -5.59 2.00 0.94
CA LEU A 23 -5.90 0.70 1.50
C LEU A 23 -5.11 0.48 2.78
N ASP A 24 -5.80 0.07 3.82
CA ASP A 24 -5.19 -0.27 5.10
C ASP A 24 -5.84 -1.51 5.72
N ALA A 25 -5.02 -2.32 6.39
CA ALA A 25 -5.46 -3.43 7.21
C ALA A 25 -4.77 -3.28 8.57
N THR A 26 -5.53 -2.86 9.55
CA THR A 26 -5.02 -2.64 10.90
C THR A 26 -5.62 -3.64 11.89
N ASP A 27 -4.99 -3.82 13.04
CA ASP A 27 -5.56 -4.65 14.09
C ASP A 27 -6.68 -3.92 14.83
N ASP A 28 -7.69 -4.70 15.21
CA ASP A 28 -8.74 -4.31 16.15
C ASP A 28 -8.63 -5.23 17.38
N PRO A 29 -7.89 -4.79 18.43
CA PRO A 29 -7.57 -5.61 19.59
C PRO A 29 -8.81 -6.05 20.35
N LEU A 30 -8.85 -7.31 20.76
CA LEU A 30 -9.96 -7.93 21.46
C LEU A 30 -9.63 -8.22 22.92
N HIS A 31 -10.50 -7.76 23.82
CA HIS A 31 -10.33 -7.90 25.26
C HIS A 31 -11.20 -9.00 25.88
N GLY A 32 -11.79 -9.86 25.08
CA GLY A 32 -12.70 -10.92 25.52
C GLY A 32 -12.59 -12.19 24.68
N HIS A 33 -13.63 -13.02 24.76
CA HIS A 33 -13.72 -14.30 24.05
C HIS A 33 -14.66 -14.22 22.84
N GLN A 34 -14.56 -13.13 22.06
CA GLN A 34 -15.39 -12.94 20.87
C GLN A 34 -15.15 -14.07 19.86
N GLU A 35 -16.21 -14.46 19.17
CA GLU A 35 -16.16 -15.44 18.10
C GLU A 35 -15.28 -14.94 16.94
N GLY A 36 -14.53 -15.84 16.33
CA GLY A 36 -13.65 -15.51 15.20
C GLY A 36 -12.41 -14.70 15.54
N ARG A 37 -12.06 -14.59 16.84
CA ARG A 37 -10.77 -14.01 17.24
C ARG A 37 -9.65 -15.00 16.98
N PHE A 38 -8.55 -14.51 16.47
CA PHE A 38 -7.30 -15.29 16.32
C PHE A 38 -6.13 -14.50 16.88
N PHE A 39 -5.09 -15.23 17.30
CA PHE A 39 -3.84 -14.60 17.70
C PHE A 39 -3.05 -14.20 16.46
N HIS A 40 -2.67 -12.92 16.39
CA HIS A 40 -1.91 -12.38 15.28
C HIS A 40 -0.47 -12.10 15.70
N GLY A 41 0.50 -12.86 15.17
CA GLY A 41 1.89 -12.82 15.61
C GLY A 41 2.61 -11.49 15.35
N TYR A 42 2.18 -10.69 14.40
CA TYR A 42 2.76 -9.36 14.14
C TYR A 42 2.33 -8.33 15.20
N TYR A 43 1.05 -8.40 15.62
CA TYR A 43 0.49 -7.50 16.65
C TYR A 43 0.62 -8.04 18.08
N ASP A 44 1.12 -9.26 18.22
CA ASP A 44 1.30 -9.96 19.51
C ASP A 44 0.02 -9.98 20.38
N GLY A 45 -1.13 -10.23 19.75
CA GLY A 45 -2.42 -10.20 20.42
C GLY A 45 -3.55 -10.87 19.67
N TYR A 46 -4.67 -11.08 20.39
CA TYR A 46 -5.91 -11.48 19.76
C TYR A 46 -6.62 -10.27 19.16
N CYS A 47 -6.93 -10.31 17.88
CA CYS A 47 -7.56 -9.20 17.19
C CYS A 47 -8.46 -9.67 16.04
N TYR A 48 -9.29 -8.78 15.55
CA TYR A 48 -9.74 -8.79 14.16
C TYR A 48 -8.74 -8.04 13.28
N LEU A 49 -8.88 -8.19 11.95
CA LEU A 49 -8.03 -7.51 10.96
C LEU A 49 -8.94 -6.85 9.90
N PRO A 50 -9.66 -5.78 10.25
CA PRO A 50 -10.52 -5.09 9.31
C PRO A 50 -9.74 -4.53 8.13
N LEU A 51 -10.39 -4.51 6.96
CA LEU A 51 -9.92 -3.82 5.76
C LEU A 51 -10.64 -2.49 5.66
N TYR A 52 -9.88 -1.42 5.58
CA TYR A 52 -10.37 -0.09 5.28
C TYR A 52 -9.88 0.38 3.92
N ILE A 53 -10.76 1.09 3.19
CA ILE A 53 -10.39 1.81 1.98
C ILE A 53 -10.95 3.22 2.09
N PHE A 54 -10.08 4.21 1.98
CA PHE A 54 -10.42 5.61 2.04
C PHE A 54 -10.12 6.34 0.73
N CYS A 55 -10.81 7.44 0.48
CA CYS A 55 -10.41 8.47 -0.48
C CYS A 55 -10.42 9.82 0.24
N GLY A 56 -9.24 10.33 0.59
CA GLY A 56 -9.12 11.47 1.50
C GLY A 56 -9.80 11.17 2.84
N GLU A 57 -10.77 11.98 3.23
CA GLU A 57 -11.53 11.80 4.46
C GLU A 57 -12.77 10.87 4.33
N HIS A 58 -13.05 10.39 3.11
CA HIS A 58 -14.20 9.54 2.85
C HIS A 58 -13.87 8.06 3.01
N LEU A 59 -14.60 7.39 3.89
CA LEU A 59 -14.57 5.93 4.01
C LEU A 59 -15.35 5.30 2.84
N LEU A 60 -14.73 4.42 2.08
CA LEU A 60 -15.33 3.71 0.93
C LEU A 60 -15.57 2.23 1.21
N CYS A 61 -14.79 1.65 2.12
CA CYS A 61 -14.93 0.27 2.58
C CYS A 61 -14.52 0.17 4.05
N SER A 62 -15.33 -0.56 4.83
CA SER A 62 -15.00 -1.00 6.19
C SER A 62 -15.46 -2.44 6.33
N LYS A 63 -14.55 -3.39 6.17
CA LYS A 63 -14.87 -4.82 6.16
C LYS A 63 -14.21 -5.51 7.33
N LEU A 64 -15.01 -5.93 8.31
CA LEU A 64 -14.53 -6.73 9.42
C LEU A 64 -14.07 -8.11 8.91
N ARG A 65 -12.89 -8.54 9.37
CA ARG A 65 -12.30 -9.82 9.00
C ARG A 65 -11.62 -10.44 10.22
N THR A 66 -11.50 -11.76 10.21
CA THR A 66 -10.66 -12.46 11.18
C THR A 66 -9.18 -12.19 10.91
N SER A 67 -8.33 -12.33 11.91
CA SER A 67 -6.91 -12.00 11.80
C SER A 67 -6.02 -13.16 11.34
N ASP A 68 -6.58 -14.34 11.08
CA ASP A 68 -5.88 -15.52 10.56
C ASP A 68 -5.72 -15.54 9.04
N ILE A 69 -5.85 -14.40 8.39
CA ILE A 69 -5.80 -14.22 6.93
C ILE A 69 -4.66 -13.26 6.52
N ASP A 70 -4.30 -13.29 5.24
CA ASP A 70 -3.41 -12.26 4.67
C ASP A 70 -4.07 -10.87 4.73
N GLY A 71 -3.30 -9.83 5.12
CA GLY A 71 -3.81 -8.45 5.21
C GLY A 71 -4.43 -7.92 3.92
N ALA A 72 -3.99 -8.41 2.76
CA ALA A 72 -4.56 -8.06 1.45
C ALA A 72 -5.73 -8.95 1.03
N ALA A 73 -6.12 -9.97 1.81
CA ALA A 73 -7.21 -10.86 1.44
C ALA A 73 -8.52 -10.09 1.23
N GLY A 74 -9.20 -10.30 0.11
CA GLY A 74 -10.44 -9.63 -0.27
C GLY A 74 -10.27 -8.17 -0.71
N ALA A 75 -9.05 -7.63 -0.75
CA ALA A 75 -8.83 -6.24 -1.17
C ALA A 75 -9.09 -6.03 -2.66
N CYS A 76 -8.73 -7.01 -3.50
CA CYS A 76 -8.93 -6.92 -4.94
C CYS A 76 -10.42 -6.80 -5.30
N GLU A 77 -11.28 -7.60 -4.67
CA GLU A 77 -12.71 -7.61 -4.87
C GLU A 77 -13.37 -6.29 -4.44
N GLU A 78 -12.94 -5.74 -3.31
CA GLU A 78 -13.45 -4.46 -2.83
C GLU A 78 -12.99 -3.28 -3.69
N VAL A 79 -11.72 -3.29 -4.10
CA VAL A 79 -11.19 -2.31 -5.06
C VAL A 79 -11.96 -2.36 -6.38
N GLU A 80 -12.15 -3.55 -6.95
CA GLU A 80 -12.94 -3.73 -8.17
C GLU A 80 -14.35 -3.15 -8.04
N ARG A 81 -15.02 -3.44 -6.92
CA ARG A 81 -16.36 -2.91 -6.63
C ARG A 81 -16.37 -1.38 -6.57
N ILE A 82 -15.41 -0.77 -5.86
CA ILE A 82 -15.31 0.68 -5.69
C ILE A 82 -14.99 1.35 -7.02
N VAL A 83 -13.97 0.86 -7.73
CA VAL A 83 -13.56 1.40 -9.04
C VAL A 83 -14.70 1.35 -10.06
N ARG A 84 -15.46 0.25 -10.10
CA ARG A 84 -16.63 0.12 -10.97
C ARG A 84 -17.69 1.19 -10.67
N GLN A 85 -17.98 1.45 -9.39
CA GLN A 85 -18.95 2.50 -8.99
C GLN A 85 -18.44 3.90 -9.33
N ILE A 86 -17.18 4.20 -9.05
CA ILE A 86 -16.57 5.49 -9.38
C ILE A 86 -16.61 5.74 -10.89
N ARG A 87 -16.19 4.77 -11.70
CA ARG A 87 -16.18 4.91 -13.17
C ARG A 87 -17.56 4.95 -13.80
N ALA A 88 -18.56 4.36 -13.18
CA ALA A 88 -19.94 4.50 -13.64
C ALA A 88 -20.43 5.96 -13.57
N ARG A 89 -19.92 6.74 -12.62
CA ARG A 89 -20.24 8.17 -12.46
C ARG A 89 -19.22 9.07 -13.14
N TRP A 90 -17.94 8.72 -13.08
CA TRP A 90 -16.79 9.48 -13.59
C TRP A 90 -15.91 8.61 -14.49
N PRO A 91 -16.29 8.38 -15.77
CA PRO A 91 -15.61 7.42 -16.63
C PRO A 91 -14.14 7.74 -16.91
N ALA A 92 -13.78 9.03 -16.91
CA ALA A 92 -12.43 9.50 -17.25
C ALA A 92 -11.54 9.78 -16.03
N VAL A 93 -12.02 9.54 -14.80
CA VAL A 93 -11.24 9.83 -13.59
C VAL A 93 -10.00 8.94 -13.52
N HIS A 94 -8.87 9.55 -13.23
CA HIS A 94 -7.63 8.81 -12.95
C HIS A 94 -7.67 8.24 -11.54
N ILE A 95 -7.44 6.93 -11.39
CA ILE A 95 -7.51 6.23 -10.11
C ILE A 95 -6.14 5.69 -9.76
N ILE A 96 -5.68 5.99 -8.56
CA ILE A 96 -4.42 5.50 -8.00
C ILE A 96 -4.75 4.74 -6.71
N LEU A 97 -4.23 3.54 -6.56
CA LEU A 97 -4.22 2.82 -5.27
C LEU A 97 -2.94 3.15 -4.52
N ARG A 98 -3.08 3.40 -3.22
CA ARG A 98 -1.95 3.58 -2.32
C ARG A 98 -2.08 2.64 -1.13
N ALA A 99 -1.01 1.94 -0.78
CA ALA A 99 -1.00 1.02 0.36
C ALA A 99 0.42 0.72 0.85
N ASP A 100 0.51 0.08 1.98
CA ASP A 100 1.76 -0.42 2.53
C ASP A 100 2.24 -1.71 1.81
N SER A 101 3.29 -2.32 2.32
CA SER A 101 3.86 -3.54 1.73
C SER A 101 2.98 -4.78 1.91
N GLY A 102 2.02 -4.74 2.80
CA GLY A 102 1.03 -5.80 3.00
C GLY A 102 0.16 -6.03 1.77
N PHE A 103 -0.09 -4.98 0.98
CA PHE A 103 -0.90 -5.02 -0.23
C PHE A 103 -0.10 -5.23 -1.53
N CYS A 104 1.22 -5.28 -1.47
CA CYS A 104 2.07 -5.51 -2.64
C CYS A 104 1.97 -6.98 -3.09
N ARG A 105 0.82 -7.38 -3.60
CA ARG A 105 0.47 -8.73 -4.05
C ARG A 105 0.27 -8.78 -5.55
N GLU A 106 0.70 -9.86 -6.17
CA GLU A 106 0.59 -10.08 -7.63
C GLU A 106 -0.84 -9.88 -8.13
N GLN A 107 -1.82 -10.47 -7.44
CA GLN A 107 -3.22 -10.38 -7.83
C GLN A 107 -3.69 -8.93 -7.96
N LEU A 108 -3.44 -8.11 -6.93
CA LEU A 108 -3.89 -6.72 -6.90
C LEU A 108 -3.16 -5.86 -7.95
N MET A 109 -1.84 -6.01 -8.06
CA MET A 109 -1.04 -5.28 -9.05
C MET A 109 -1.44 -5.62 -10.48
N SER A 110 -1.60 -6.92 -10.78
CA SER A 110 -2.03 -7.37 -12.10
C SER A 110 -3.45 -6.90 -12.44
N TRP A 111 -4.35 -6.91 -11.46
CA TRP A 111 -5.69 -6.36 -11.63
C TRP A 111 -5.65 -4.87 -11.98
N CYS A 112 -4.85 -4.07 -11.25
CA CYS A 112 -4.66 -2.65 -11.52
C CYS A 112 -4.17 -2.41 -12.95
N GLU A 113 -3.12 -3.12 -13.36
CA GLU A 113 -2.52 -3.03 -14.69
C GLU A 113 -3.49 -3.39 -15.81
N GLN A 114 -4.35 -4.39 -15.61
CA GLN A 114 -5.36 -4.82 -16.59
C GLN A 114 -6.54 -3.84 -16.68
N ASN A 115 -6.79 -3.09 -15.61
CA ASN A 115 -7.95 -2.21 -15.50
C ASN A 115 -7.58 -0.71 -15.60
N GLY A 116 -6.35 -0.36 -15.98
CA GLY A 116 -5.92 1.04 -16.12
C GLY A 116 -6.06 1.82 -14.81
N VAL A 117 -5.68 1.19 -13.70
CA VAL A 117 -5.58 1.79 -12.37
C VAL A 117 -4.10 1.84 -12.02
N ASP A 118 -3.60 3.01 -11.66
CA ASP A 118 -2.24 3.13 -11.17
C ASP A 118 -2.14 2.72 -9.70
N TYR A 119 -0.93 2.40 -9.25
CA TYR A 119 -0.72 2.05 -7.86
C TYR A 119 0.65 2.51 -7.35
N VAL A 120 0.71 2.76 -6.04
CA VAL A 120 1.92 3.07 -5.28
C VAL A 120 1.90 2.21 -4.02
N PHE A 121 2.54 1.06 -4.07
CA PHE A 121 2.60 0.15 -2.92
C PHE A 121 3.98 0.14 -2.29
N GLY A 122 4.01 0.14 -0.97
CA GLY A 122 5.23 -0.19 -0.25
C GLY A 122 5.75 -1.55 -0.69
N LEU A 123 7.08 -1.71 -0.76
CA LEU A 123 7.71 -3.00 -1.04
C LEU A 123 8.62 -3.35 0.13
N ALA A 124 8.35 -4.49 0.77
CA ALA A 124 9.12 -4.97 1.89
C ALA A 124 10.60 -5.14 1.51
N LYS A 125 11.48 -4.50 2.27
CA LYS A 125 12.92 -4.57 2.03
C LYS A 125 13.44 -6.01 2.18
N ASN A 126 14.39 -6.37 1.34
CA ASN A 126 15.12 -7.62 1.43
C ASN A 126 16.58 -7.41 1.00
N THR A 127 17.42 -8.39 1.24
CA THR A 127 18.86 -8.30 0.96
C THR A 127 19.18 -7.96 -0.51
N ARG A 128 18.41 -8.45 -1.49
CA ARG A 128 18.62 -8.14 -2.91
C ARG A 128 18.36 -6.67 -3.21
N LEU A 129 17.22 -6.15 -2.72
CA LEU A 129 16.84 -4.74 -2.88
C LEU A 129 17.85 -3.81 -2.20
N VAL A 130 18.22 -4.10 -0.97
CA VAL A 130 19.21 -3.28 -0.24
C VAL A 130 20.55 -3.30 -0.94
N ARG A 131 21.00 -4.46 -1.44
CA ARG A 131 22.25 -4.57 -2.21
C ARG A 131 22.22 -3.75 -3.50
N SER A 132 21.07 -3.68 -4.17
CA SER A 132 20.95 -2.94 -5.45
C SER A 132 21.09 -1.42 -5.31
N ILE A 133 21.00 -0.88 -4.09
CA ILE A 133 21.18 0.54 -3.78
C ILE A 133 22.37 0.79 -2.84
N GLY A 134 23.35 -0.10 -2.81
CA GLY A 134 24.50 0.01 -1.92
C GLY A 134 25.33 1.28 -2.15
N ALA A 135 25.53 1.69 -3.40
CA ALA A 135 26.23 2.92 -3.72
C ALA A 135 25.45 4.16 -3.22
N GLU A 136 24.17 4.22 -3.45
CA GLU A 136 23.32 5.33 -3.02
C GLU A 136 23.24 5.43 -1.49
N LEU A 137 23.27 4.30 -0.78
CA LEU A 137 23.36 4.28 0.69
C LEU A 137 24.70 4.83 1.19
N GLN A 138 25.81 4.47 0.54
CA GLN A 138 27.13 5.00 0.88
C GLN A 138 27.24 6.49 0.62
N GLU A 139 26.72 6.98 -0.49
CA GLU A 139 26.66 8.41 -0.80
C GLU A 139 25.84 9.20 0.23
N ALA A 140 24.65 8.69 0.56
CA ALA A 140 23.79 9.33 1.58
C ALA A 140 24.47 9.35 2.96
N ALA A 141 25.14 8.27 3.34
CA ALA A 141 25.90 8.20 4.59
C ALA A 141 27.07 9.19 4.61
N GLY A 142 27.85 9.26 3.53
CA GLY A 142 28.98 10.22 3.41
C GLY A 142 28.52 11.68 3.46
N GLU A 143 27.40 12.01 2.81
CA GLU A 143 26.83 13.35 2.87
C GLU A 143 26.32 13.69 4.27
N SER A 144 25.57 12.76 4.89
CA SER A 144 25.06 12.96 6.25
C SER A 144 26.19 13.17 7.26
N ALA A 145 27.26 12.39 7.18
CA ALA A 145 28.43 12.54 8.03
C ALA A 145 29.12 13.91 7.86
N ARG A 146 29.19 14.42 6.61
CA ARG A 146 29.83 15.71 6.31
C ARG A 146 28.98 16.91 6.72
N THR A 147 27.65 16.81 6.59
CA THR A 147 26.73 17.95 6.80
C THR A 147 26.05 17.94 8.17
N ALA A 148 26.14 16.84 8.93
CA ALA A 148 25.37 16.57 10.14
C ALA A 148 23.85 16.68 9.93
N GLN A 149 23.36 16.51 8.69
CA GLN A 149 21.94 16.56 8.30
C GLN A 149 21.51 15.24 7.66
N PRO A 150 20.20 14.92 7.70
CA PRO A 150 19.69 13.78 6.95
C PRO A 150 19.97 13.94 5.45
N ALA A 151 20.44 12.86 4.82
CA ALA A 151 20.72 12.84 3.39
C ALA A 151 19.95 11.71 2.72
N ARG A 152 19.57 11.90 1.46
CA ARG A 152 18.81 10.90 0.69
C ARG A 152 19.21 10.87 -0.78
N ARG A 153 19.10 9.67 -1.36
CA ARG A 153 19.24 9.40 -2.78
C ARG A 153 18.09 8.56 -3.26
N PHE A 154 17.74 8.72 -4.53
CA PHE A 154 16.71 7.91 -5.17
C PHE A 154 17.29 7.14 -6.33
N LYS A 155 16.77 5.94 -6.54
CA LYS A 155 17.14 5.08 -7.68
C LYS A 155 15.94 4.35 -8.22
N GLU A 156 15.82 4.31 -9.54
CA GLU A 156 14.86 3.44 -10.20
C GLU A 156 15.47 2.07 -10.48
N LEU A 157 14.66 1.05 -10.29
CA LEU A 157 15.04 -0.34 -10.48
C LEU A 157 13.97 -1.05 -11.31
N SER A 158 14.36 -1.99 -12.13
CA SER A 158 13.47 -3.04 -12.62
C SER A 158 13.65 -4.25 -11.71
N TYR A 159 12.59 -4.64 -11.01
CA TYR A 159 12.65 -5.69 -10.01
C TYR A 159 11.54 -6.72 -10.18
N GLN A 160 11.88 -7.96 -9.93
CA GLN A 160 10.95 -9.08 -9.88
C GLN A 160 11.28 -9.96 -8.67
N THR A 161 10.26 -10.38 -7.94
CA THR A 161 10.42 -11.41 -6.91
C THR A 161 10.75 -12.75 -7.55
N ARG A 162 11.33 -13.67 -6.77
CA ARG A 162 11.74 -14.98 -7.32
C ARG A 162 10.57 -15.88 -7.68
N LYS A 163 9.42 -15.75 -6.98
CA LYS A 163 8.31 -16.70 -7.07
C LYS A 163 6.93 -16.06 -7.18
N SER A 164 6.74 -14.88 -6.57
CA SER A 164 5.39 -14.33 -6.36
C SER A 164 4.94 -13.33 -7.43
N TRP A 165 5.86 -12.76 -8.21
CA TRP A 165 5.52 -11.82 -9.28
C TRP A 165 5.68 -12.48 -10.64
N ALA A 166 4.64 -12.37 -11.47
CA ALA A 166 4.66 -12.91 -12.83
C ALA A 166 5.64 -12.17 -13.76
N ARG A 167 5.92 -10.89 -13.47
CA ARG A 167 6.81 -10.05 -14.29
C ARG A 167 7.61 -9.07 -13.43
N ALA A 168 8.66 -8.50 -14.04
CA ALA A 168 9.38 -7.37 -13.46
C ALA A 168 8.52 -6.10 -13.49
N ARG A 169 8.65 -5.28 -12.45
CA ARG A 169 7.98 -3.98 -12.32
C ARG A 169 8.97 -2.90 -11.96
N ARG A 170 8.63 -1.67 -12.29
CA ARG A 170 9.38 -0.49 -11.87
C ARG A 170 9.30 -0.37 -10.36
N VAL A 171 10.45 -0.18 -9.72
CA VAL A 171 10.56 0.07 -8.29
C VAL A 171 11.38 1.34 -8.08
N VAL A 172 10.89 2.24 -7.27
CA VAL A 172 11.66 3.40 -6.82
C VAL A 172 12.18 3.11 -5.42
N ALA A 173 13.50 3.20 -5.27
CA ALA A 173 14.19 3.04 -4.01
C ALA A 173 14.59 4.39 -3.45
N LYS A 174 14.41 4.60 -2.15
CA LYS A 174 14.96 5.71 -1.39
C LYS A 174 16.06 5.18 -0.47
N ALA A 175 17.30 5.58 -0.73
CA ALA A 175 18.42 5.41 0.18
C ALA A 175 18.50 6.64 1.09
N GLU A 176 18.17 6.50 2.35
CA GLU A 176 18.16 7.60 3.31
C GLU A 176 19.05 7.27 4.49
N GLN A 177 19.83 8.26 4.92
CA GLN A 177 20.60 8.25 6.16
C GLN A 177 20.06 9.31 7.10
N THR A 178 19.70 8.91 8.32
CA THR A 178 19.22 9.81 9.36
C THR A 178 20.05 9.56 10.63
N GLY A 179 20.96 10.46 10.92
CA GLY A 179 21.97 10.23 11.95
C GLY A 179 22.78 8.97 11.61
N ASP A 180 22.96 8.08 12.57
CA ASP A 180 23.75 6.85 12.41
C ASP A 180 22.97 5.68 11.76
N LYS A 181 21.70 5.90 11.33
CA LYS A 181 20.84 4.83 10.82
C LYS A 181 20.53 5.00 9.35
N ALA A 182 20.82 3.94 8.57
CA ALA A 182 20.31 3.80 7.21
C ALA A 182 18.84 3.39 7.23
N ASN A 183 18.01 4.07 6.45
CA ASN A 183 16.57 3.85 6.34
C ASN A 183 16.16 3.65 4.86
N PRO A 184 16.54 2.52 4.23
CA PRO A 184 16.11 2.23 2.86
C PRO A 184 14.60 1.97 2.80
N ARG A 185 13.95 2.55 1.79
CA ARG A 185 12.53 2.34 1.48
C ARG A 185 12.38 2.01 0.00
N PHE A 186 11.38 1.21 -0.33
CA PHE A 186 11.09 0.79 -1.70
C PHE A 186 9.59 0.90 -1.95
N ILE A 187 9.23 1.38 -3.12
CA ILE A 187 7.85 1.42 -3.62
C ILE A 187 7.80 0.87 -5.04
N VAL A 188 6.72 0.24 -5.38
CA VAL A 188 6.38 -0.28 -6.70
C VAL A 188 5.11 0.39 -7.21
#